data_45b9c99ded024c184d1c7c8d014774fa
#
_entry.id   45b9c99ded024c184d1c7c8d014774fa
#
_cell.length_a   1.000
_cell.length_b   1.000
_cell.length_c   1.000
_cell.angle_alpha   90.00
_cell.angle_beta   90.00
_cell.angle_gamma   90.00
#
_symmetry.space_group_name_H-M   'P 1'
#
loop_
_entity.id
_entity.type
_entity.pdbx_description
1 polymer ?
#
loop_
_entity_poly.entity_id
_entity_poly.type
_entity_poly.pdbx_seq_one_letter_code
_entity_poly.pdbx_strand_id
1 'polypeptide(L)'
;FGDGCAYVNREDDAGDRGLRTSKLQYGPCKLATKYHFLPQNELLHHVKEIPELKTERLTLSALTEADIPAYNALVLDGERNRWWGYDDVGGLTEPMTDRSFYEVARRDFARRLAVNFAVRLEGKLIGEAVLYNFDYRGGAELGCRIDKAYAGNGYGTEAFRAAAEWGLYQVNLNRVVAKCYRENEASYKMLSACMRRSGEDETFFYFEKLV
;
A
#
# COMPACT_ATOMS: atom_id res chain seq x y z
N PHE A 1 -21.63 39.07 -5.67
CA PHE A 1 -20.18 39.21 -5.91
C PHE A 1 -19.76 40.51 -5.29
N GLY A 2 -18.77 40.49 -4.36
CA GLY A 2 -18.35 41.67 -3.62
C GLY A 2 -17.67 42.68 -4.54
N ASP A 3 -17.97 43.95 -4.30
CA ASP A 3 -17.35 45.10 -4.98
C ASP A 3 -15.82 45.01 -4.79
N GLY A 4 -15.09 44.89 -5.90
CA GLY A 4 -13.64 44.91 -5.94
C GLY A 4 -12.93 43.58 -6.29
N CYS A 5 -13.65 42.48 -6.47
CA CYS A 5 -13.02 41.24 -6.95
C CYS A 5 -12.90 41.21 -8.47
N ALA A 6 -11.67 41.21 -8.98
CA ALA A 6 -11.40 41.07 -10.41
C ALA A 6 -11.62 39.64 -10.91
N TYR A 7 -11.44 38.63 -10.04
CA TYR A 7 -11.53 37.23 -10.39
C TYR A 7 -12.15 36.41 -9.24
N VAL A 8 -12.86 35.34 -9.62
CA VAL A 8 -13.38 34.34 -8.67
C VAL A 8 -12.67 33.01 -8.91
N ASN A 9 -12.07 32.44 -7.89
CA ASN A 9 -11.53 31.10 -7.91
C ASN A 9 -12.66 30.09 -7.68
N ARG A 10 -12.88 29.19 -8.65
CA ARG A 10 -13.92 28.14 -8.57
C ARG A 10 -13.36 26.80 -8.09
N GLU A 11 -12.17 26.80 -7.52
CA GLU A 11 -11.50 25.64 -6.96
C GLU A 11 -11.22 24.48 -7.95
N ASP A 12 -10.78 23.36 -7.41
CA ASP A 12 -10.46 22.13 -8.12
C ASP A 12 -11.73 21.35 -8.52
N ASP A 13 -11.64 20.57 -9.59
CA ASP A 13 -12.68 19.64 -10.01
C ASP A 13 -12.50 18.24 -9.40
N ALA A 14 -11.45 18.03 -8.61
CA ALA A 14 -11.09 16.77 -7.96
C ALA A 14 -11.01 15.57 -8.92
N GLY A 15 -10.78 15.83 -10.23
CA GLY A 15 -10.77 14.79 -11.27
C GLY A 15 -12.17 14.38 -11.77
N ASP A 16 -13.25 14.92 -11.21
CA ASP A 16 -14.61 14.63 -11.65
C ASP A 16 -14.93 15.32 -12.98
N ARG A 17 -15.31 14.51 -13.99
CA ARG A 17 -15.61 15.02 -15.34
C ARG A 17 -16.84 15.91 -15.39
N GLY A 18 -17.87 15.59 -14.62
CA GLY A 18 -19.10 16.38 -14.57
C GLY A 18 -18.84 17.76 -13.97
N LEU A 19 -18.09 17.80 -12.87
CA LEU A 19 -17.68 19.03 -12.22
C LEU A 19 -16.80 19.89 -13.12
N ARG A 20 -15.86 19.26 -13.85
CA ARG A 20 -15.02 19.95 -14.86
C ARG A 20 -15.86 20.56 -15.96
N THR A 21 -16.77 19.78 -16.55
CA THR A 21 -17.67 20.27 -17.59
C THR A 21 -18.51 21.44 -17.12
N SER A 22 -19.11 21.36 -15.94
CA SER A 22 -19.87 22.44 -15.33
C SER A 22 -19.04 23.71 -15.14
N LYS A 23 -17.81 23.58 -14.63
CA LYS A 23 -16.91 24.72 -14.42
C LYS A 23 -16.45 25.37 -15.73
N LEU A 24 -16.22 24.60 -16.77
CA LEU A 24 -15.85 25.12 -18.09
C LEU A 24 -16.98 25.91 -18.79
N GLN A 25 -18.24 25.60 -18.48
CA GLN A 25 -19.41 26.32 -19.01
C GLN A 25 -19.44 27.79 -18.57
N TYR A 26 -18.76 28.15 -17.51
CA TYR A 26 -18.65 29.56 -17.07
C TYR A 26 -17.60 30.39 -17.83
N GLY A 27 -16.93 29.81 -18.87
CA GLY A 27 -15.93 30.51 -19.66
C GLY A 27 -14.75 31.01 -18.83
N PRO A 28 -14.00 30.13 -18.13
CA PRO A 28 -12.92 30.58 -17.27
C PRO A 28 -11.86 31.35 -18.06
N CYS A 29 -11.43 32.48 -17.53
CA CYS A 29 -10.41 33.32 -18.17
C CYS A 29 -9.00 32.69 -18.06
N LYS A 30 -8.81 31.75 -17.11
CA LYS A 30 -7.55 31.01 -16.91
C LYS A 30 -7.83 29.68 -16.25
N LEU A 31 -7.20 28.63 -16.76
CA LEU A 31 -7.08 27.34 -16.11
C LEU A 31 -5.68 27.27 -15.46
N ALA A 32 -5.65 27.22 -14.13
CA ALA A 32 -4.39 27.06 -13.40
C ALA A 32 -4.09 25.57 -13.21
N THR A 33 -2.84 25.19 -13.45
CA THR A 33 -2.36 23.83 -13.12
C THR A 33 -2.22 23.74 -11.61
N LYS A 34 -2.89 22.78 -11.01
CA LYS A 34 -2.73 22.47 -9.59
C LYS A 34 -1.56 21.48 -9.44
N TYR A 35 -0.60 21.86 -8.63
CA TYR A 35 0.50 20.99 -8.24
C TYR A 35 0.20 20.44 -6.85
N HIS A 36 0.20 19.12 -6.71
CA HIS A 36 0.24 18.47 -5.41
C HIS A 36 1.71 18.31 -5.03
N PHE A 37 2.15 19.11 -4.07
CA PHE A 37 3.44 18.86 -3.41
C PHE A 37 3.21 17.76 -2.38
N LEU A 38 3.60 16.55 -2.72
CA LEU A 38 3.74 15.51 -1.71
C LEU A 38 5.09 15.77 -1.04
N PRO A 39 5.14 16.03 0.28
CA PRO A 39 6.40 16.08 0.96
C PRO A 39 7.08 14.73 0.71
N GLN A 40 8.36 14.76 0.34
CA GLN A 40 9.15 13.55 0.20
C GLN A 40 9.05 12.83 1.55
N ASN A 41 8.68 11.56 1.53
CA ASN A 41 8.41 10.85 2.77
C ASN A 41 9.70 10.67 3.56
N GLU A 42 9.94 11.55 4.51
CA GLU A 42 11.15 11.55 5.34
C GLU A 42 11.25 10.28 6.21
N LEU A 43 10.13 9.63 6.48
CA LEU A 43 10.07 8.42 7.31
C LEU A 43 10.95 7.28 6.77
N LEU A 44 11.02 7.13 5.44
CA LEU A 44 11.84 6.11 4.79
C LEU A 44 13.25 6.60 4.39
N HIS A 45 13.63 7.84 4.68
CA HIS A 45 14.93 8.37 4.25
C HIS A 45 16.14 7.61 4.80
N HIS A 46 16.04 7.12 6.03
CA HIS A 46 17.10 6.35 6.66
C HIS A 46 17.10 4.87 6.25
N VAL A 47 16.02 4.38 5.60
CA VAL A 47 15.91 3.00 5.11
C VAL A 47 16.56 2.90 3.75
N LYS A 48 17.85 2.54 3.70
CA LYS A 48 18.61 2.44 2.46
C LYS A 48 18.31 1.15 1.69
N GLU A 49 18.01 0.10 2.41
CA GLU A 49 17.69 -1.24 1.87
C GLU A 49 16.57 -1.87 2.68
N ILE A 50 15.84 -2.81 2.08
CA ILE A 50 14.84 -3.60 2.77
C ILE A 50 15.59 -4.62 3.63
N PRO A 51 15.43 -4.60 4.96
CA PRO A 51 16.18 -5.48 5.85
C PRO A 51 15.66 -6.91 5.78
N GLU A 52 16.46 -7.85 6.28
CA GLU A 52 16.01 -9.19 6.60
C GLU A 52 15.41 -9.21 8.01
N LEU A 53 14.13 -9.61 8.12
CA LEU A 53 13.44 -9.81 9.39
C LEU A 53 13.25 -11.31 9.61
N LYS A 54 13.75 -11.83 10.72
CA LYS A 54 13.57 -13.24 11.12
C LYS A 54 12.48 -13.36 12.16
N THR A 55 11.60 -14.32 11.96
CA THR A 55 10.57 -14.71 12.91
C THR A 55 10.81 -16.16 13.35
N GLU A 56 9.86 -16.79 14.01
CA GLU A 56 9.99 -18.18 14.43
C GLU A 56 10.11 -19.15 13.25
N ARG A 57 9.34 -18.91 12.18
CA ARG A 57 9.24 -19.83 11.02
C ARG A 57 9.59 -19.16 9.69
N LEU A 58 9.57 -17.83 9.64
CA LEU A 58 9.65 -17.08 8.39
C LEU A 58 10.88 -16.17 8.35
N THR A 59 11.28 -15.86 7.13
CA THR A 59 12.17 -14.75 6.83
C THR A 59 11.46 -13.78 5.90
N LEU A 60 11.40 -12.51 6.30
CA LEU A 60 10.93 -11.43 5.44
C LEU A 60 12.16 -10.69 4.90
N SER A 61 12.25 -10.50 3.59
CA SER A 61 13.42 -9.86 2.96
C SER A 61 13.03 -9.14 1.68
N ALA A 62 13.97 -8.45 1.05
CA ALA A 62 13.74 -7.88 -0.27
C ALA A 62 13.40 -8.97 -1.29
N LEU A 63 12.56 -8.62 -2.28
CA LEU A 63 12.37 -9.42 -3.49
C LEU A 63 13.67 -9.46 -4.29
N THR A 64 13.95 -10.60 -4.89
CA THR A 64 15.09 -10.84 -5.79
C THR A 64 14.62 -11.23 -7.18
N GLU A 65 15.50 -11.20 -8.17
CA GLU A 65 15.17 -11.65 -9.52
C GLU A 65 14.79 -13.13 -9.57
N ALA A 66 15.34 -13.96 -8.67
CA ALA A 66 14.98 -15.36 -8.56
C ALA A 66 13.51 -15.58 -8.12
N ASP A 67 12.89 -14.59 -7.51
CA ASP A 67 11.51 -14.66 -7.05
C ASP A 67 10.48 -14.37 -8.16
N ILE A 68 10.90 -13.83 -9.30
CA ILE A 68 10.00 -13.34 -10.36
C ILE A 68 8.93 -14.39 -10.72
N PRO A 69 9.24 -15.66 -11.00
CA PRO A 69 8.20 -16.61 -11.36
C PRO A 69 7.18 -16.85 -10.23
N ALA A 70 7.64 -17.01 -8.99
CA ALA A 70 6.76 -17.23 -7.85
C ALA A 70 5.98 -15.98 -7.47
N TYR A 71 6.61 -14.80 -7.58
CA TYR A 71 5.96 -13.53 -7.32
C TYR A 71 4.87 -13.21 -8.34
N ASN A 72 5.13 -13.46 -9.64
CA ASN A 72 4.12 -13.34 -10.69
C ASN A 72 2.93 -14.29 -10.46
N ALA A 73 3.18 -15.53 -10.06
CA ALA A 73 2.11 -16.47 -9.73
C ALA A 73 1.25 -15.97 -8.55
N LEU A 74 1.87 -15.37 -7.54
CA LEU A 74 1.17 -14.78 -6.40
C LEU A 74 0.33 -13.56 -6.81
N VAL A 75 0.91 -12.66 -7.63
CA VAL A 75 0.24 -11.41 -8.07
C VAL A 75 -0.90 -11.70 -9.05
N LEU A 76 -0.76 -12.71 -9.90
CA LEU A 76 -1.76 -13.05 -10.93
C LEU A 76 -2.89 -13.97 -10.40
N ASP A 77 -2.82 -14.46 -9.17
CA ASP A 77 -3.92 -15.21 -8.55
C ASP A 77 -5.11 -14.27 -8.25
N GLY A 78 -6.03 -14.15 -9.19
CA GLY A 78 -7.18 -13.24 -9.09
C GLY A 78 -8.13 -13.57 -7.92
N GLU A 79 -8.22 -14.84 -7.50
CA GLU A 79 -9.02 -15.23 -6.33
C GLU A 79 -8.42 -14.67 -5.04
N ARG A 80 -7.10 -14.74 -4.89
CA ARG A 80 -6.36 -14.20 -3.75
C ARG A 80 -6.32 -12.68 -3.74
N ASN A 81 -6.20 -12.08 -4.92
CA ASN A 81 -5.99 -10.66 -5.06
C ASN A 81 -7.28 -9.84 -5.17
N ARG A 82 -8.46 -10.46 -5.19
CA ARG A 82 -9.74 -9.74 -5.23
C ARG A 82 -9.92 -8.72 -4.09
N TRP A 83 -9.20 -8.91 -2.98
CA TRP A 83 -9.22 -8.05 -1.81
C TRP A 83 -7.90 -7.27 -1.60
N TRP A 84 -6.98 -7.37 -2.56
CA TRP A 84 -5.66 -6.75 -2.44
C TRP A 84 -5.76 -5.23 -2.65
N GLY A 85 -5.07 -4.46 -1.81
CA GLY A 85 -5.19 -3.00 -1.81
C GLY A 85 -3.98 -2.25 -2.35
N TYR A 86 -2.84 -2.92 -2.53
CA TYR A 86 -1.65 -2.31 -3.12
C TYR A 86 -1.72 -2.40 -4.66
N ASP A 87 -1.27 -1.34 -5.34
CA ASP A 87 -1.28 -1.27 -6.79
C ASP A 87 -0.02 -1.86 -7.40
N ASP A 88 -0.04 -3.15 -7.67
CA ASP A 88 1.07 -3.89 -8.28
C ASP A 88 1.39 -3.46 -9.72
N VAL A 89 0.53 -2.68 -10.36
CA VAL A 89 0.65 -2.26 -11.77
C VAL A 89 0.82 -0.77 -11.94
N GLY A 90 0.79 0.00 -10.87
CA GLY A 90 0.81 1.45 -10.88
C GLY A 90 1.93 2.05 -11.72
N GLY A 91 1.57 2.80 -12.77
CA GLY A 91 2.50 3.46 -13.66
C GLY A 91 3.32 2.54 -14.57
N LEU A 92 2.89 1.28 -14.77
CA LEU A 92 3.42 0.42 -15.83
C LEU A 92 2.95 0.93 -17.19
N THR A 93 3.85 0.82 -18.17
CA THR A 93 3.53 1.03 -19.59
C THR A 93 3.41 -0.32 -20.28
N GLU A 94 2.44 -0.46 -21.16
CA GLU A 94 2.29 -1.65 -22.00
C GLU A 94 3.41 -1.72 -23.07
N PRO A 95 3.88 -2.92 -23.45
CA PRO A 95 3.43 -4.23 -22.96
C PRO A 95 4.08 -4.62 -21.61
N MET A 96 3.32 -5.29 -20.74
CA MET A 96 3.86 -5.88 -19.53
C MET A 96 4.79 -7.06 -19.86
N THR A 97 5.85 -7.19 -19.08
CA THR A 97 6.81 -8.29 -19.13
C THR A 97 6.69 -9.15 -17.87
N ASP A 98 7.36 -10.28 -17.86
CA ASP A 98 7.48 -11.12 -16.65
C ASP A 98 8.18 -10.43 -15.47
N ARG A 99 8.94 -9.35 -15.73
CA ARG A 99 9.62 -8.54 -14.72
C ARG A 99 8.78 -7.40 -14.15
N SER A 100 7.64 -7.10 -14.77
CA SER A 100 6.90 -5.88 -14.50
C SER A 100 6.54 -5.68 -13.01
N PHE A 101 5.99 -6.69 -12.35
CA PHE A 101 5.63 -6.60 -10.93
C PHE A 101 6.85 -6.43 -10.01
N TYR A 102 7.92 -7.15 -10.30
CA TYR A 102 9.18 -6.99 -9.58
C TYR A 102 9.76 -5.58 -9.74
N GLU A 103 9.70 -5.02 -10.94
CA GLU A 103 10.18 -3.67 -11.23
C GLU A 103 9.32 -2.59 -10.55
N VAL A 104 7.99 -2.80 -10.46
CA VAL A 104 7.12 -1.91 -9.66
C VAL A 104 7.54 -1.91 -8.21
N ALA A 105 7.68 -3.07 -7.58
CA ALA A 105 8.08 -3.15 -6.18
C ALA A 105 9.44 -2.46 -5.92
N ARG A 106 10.43 -2.67 -6.80
CA ARG A 106 11.73 -2.00 -6.72
C ARG A 106 11.65 -0.48 -6.91
N ARG A 107 10.91 -0.04 -7.90
CA ARG A 107 10.68 1.37 -8.20
C ARG A 107 10.00 2.07 -7.02
N ASP A 108 8.98 1.45 -6.46
CA ASP A 108 8.21 2.03 -5.37
C ASP A 108 9.05 2.14 -4.09
N PHE A 109 9.92 1.17 -3.83
CA PHE A 109 10.90 1.29 -2.75
C PHE A 109 11.90 2.43 -3.04
N ALA A 110 12.45 2.51 -4.24
CA ALA A 110 13.39 3.58 -4.62
C ALA A 110 12.77 4.98 -4.52
N ARG A 111 11.47 5.10 -4.80
CA ARG A 111 10.69 6.33 -4.68
C ARG A 111 10.12 6.57 -3.29
N ARG A 112 10.38 5.70 -2.32
CA ARG A 112 9.85 5.78 -0.96
C ARG A 112 8.32 5.72 -0.88
N LEU A 113 7.69 5.01 -1.80
CA LEU A 113 6.24 4.84 -1.86
C LEU A 113 5.76 3.58 -1.16
N ALA A 114 6.56 2.51 -1.21
CA ALA A 114 6.24 1.22 -0.58
C ALA A 114 7.50 0.47 -0.15
N VAL A 115 7.31 -0.47 0.78
CA VAL A 115 8.30 -1.46 1.20
C VAL A 115 7.68 -2.84 1.07
N ASN A 116 8.10 -3.58 0.04
CA ASN A 116 7.60 -4.91 -0.28
C ASN A 116 8.52 -5.97 0.31
N PHE A 117 8.08 -6.65 1.36
CA PHE A 117 8.75 -7.80 1.94
C PHE A 117 8.30 -9.09 1.25
N ALA A 118 9.24 -9.81 0.65
CA ALA A 118 9.05 -11.22 0.31
C ALA A 118 8.94 -12.03 1.59
N VAL A 119 7.84 -12.75 1.78
CA VAL A 119 7.65 -13.68 2.91
C VAL A 119 8.15 -15.06 2.51
N ARG A 120 9.14 -15.56 3.24
CA ARG A 120 9.80 -16.84 2.92
C ARG A 120 9.64 -17.87 4.02
N LEU A 121 9.33 -19.09 3.63
CA LEU A 121 9.40 -20.29 4.45
C LEU A 121 10.52 -21.17 3.90
N GLU A 122 11.53 -21.46 4.72
CA GLU A 122 12.70 -22.27 4.31
C GLU A 122 13.34 -21.77 3.00
N GLY A 123 13.44 -20.45 2.84
CA GLY A 123 13.99 -19.79 1.66
C GLY A 123 13.04 -19.67 0.46
N LYS A 124 11.90 -20.35 0.45
CA LYS A 124 10.92 -20.31 -0.63
C LYS A 124 9.95 -19.14 -0.42
N LEU A 125 9.69 -18.37 -1.48
CA LEU A 125 8.65 -17.31 -1.46
C LEU A 125 7.28 -17.98 -1.29
N ILE A 126 6.56 -17.58 -0.25
CA ILE A 126 5.20 -18.04 0.05
C ILE A 126 4.19 -16.91 0.17
N GLY A 127 4.62 -15.65 0.05
CA GLY A 127 3.73 -14.51 0.21
C GLY A 127 4.47 -13.19 0.19
N GLU A 128 3.75 -12.15 0.53
CA GLU A 128 4.22 -10.78 0.56
C GLU A 128 3.58 -10.00 1.71
N ALA A 129 4.35 -9.11 2.33
CA ALA A 129 3.85 -8.07 3.22
C ALA A 129 4.33 -6.70 2.71
N VAL A 130 3.41 -5.76 2.52
CA VAL A 130 3.71 -4.45 1.92
C VAL A 130 3.27 -3.33 2.85
N LEU A 131 4.20 -2.45 3.21
CA LEU A 131 3.93 -1.15 3.81
C LEU A 131 3.86 -0.11 2.69
N TYR A 132 2.76 0.64 2.62
CA TYR A 132 2.49 1.63 1.58
C TYR A 132 1.58 2.76 2.11
N ASN A 133 1.21 3.72 1.28
CA ASN A 133 0.37 4.85 1.68
C ASN A 133 0.90 5.58 2.93
N PHE A 134 2.21 5.83 2.94
CA PHE A 134 2.83 6.59 4.01
C PHE A 134 2.26 8.01 4.06
N ASP A 135 1.79 8.43 5.23
CA ASP A 135 1.19 9.76 5.42
C ASP A 135 2.12 10.71 6.21
N TYR A 136 1.84 12.00 6.11
CA TYR A 136 2.60 13.07 6.78
C TYR A 136 2.46 13.06 8.32
N ARG A 137 1.56 12.22 8.87
CA ARG A 137 1.35 12.04 10.31
C ARG A 137 2.12 10.85 10.87
N GLY A 138 3.01 10.27 10.07
CA GLY A 138 3.78 9.10 10.47
C GLY A 138 2.99 7.80 10.44
N GLY A 139 1.96 7.72 9.61
CA GLY A 139 1.18 6.51 9.40
C GLY A 139 1.58 5.79 8.11
N ALA A 140 1.34 4.48 8.06
CA ALA A 140 1.39 3.69 6.84
C ALA A 140 0.32 2.60 6.85
N GLU A 141 -0.15 2.21 5.68
CA GLU A 141 -1.04 1.06 5.50
C GLU A 141 -0.20 -0.21 5.31
N LEU A 142 -0.62 -1.33 5.91
CA LEU A 142 0.04 -2.62 5.77
C LEU A 142 -0.93 -3.63 5.18
N GLY A 143 -0.56 -4.22 4.05
CA GLY A 143 -1.19 -5.38 3.44
C GLY A 143 -0.34 -6.64 3.59
N CYS A 144 -0.99 -7.81 3.62
CA CYS A 144 -0.31 -9.10 3.59
C CYS A 144 -1.13 -10.11 2.80
N ARG A 145 -0.46 -10.85 1.94
CA ARG A 145 -1.05 -11.98 1.20
C ARG A 145 -0.12 -13.19 1.26
N ILE A 146 -0.69 -14.37 1.39
CA ILE A 146 0.01 -15.64 1.43
C ILE A 146 -0.54 -16.54 0.32
N ASP A 147 0.34 -17.21 -0.39
CA ASP A 147 -0.02 -18.21 -1.41
C ASP A 147 -1.01 -19.23 -0.85
N LYS A 148 -1.98 -19.63 -1.66
CA LYS A 148 -3.08 -20.52 -1.30
C LYS A 148 -2.58 -21.85 -0.70
N ALA A 149 -1.47 -22.37 -1.21
CA ALA A 149 -0.89 -23.63 -0.73
C ALA A 149 -0.40 -23.53 0.74
N TYR A 150 -0.16 -22.33 1.24
CA TYR A 150 0.36 -22.07 2.59
C TYR A 150 -0.67 -21.40 3.50
N ALA A 151 -1.90 -21.20 3.03
CA ALA A 151 -2.95 -20.56 3.81
C ALA A 151 -3.38 -21.42 5.03
N GLY A 152 -3.92 -20.76 6.05
CA GLY A 152 -4.45 -21.45 7.26
C GLY A 152 -3.40 -21.85 8.29
N ASN A 153 -2.09 -21.68 8.02
CA ASN A 153 -1.01 -22.07 8.91
C ASN A 153 -0.51 -20.95 9.83
N GLY A 154 -1.16 -19.80 9.83
CA GLY A 154 -0.76 -18.65 10.65
C GLY A 154 0.39 -17.82 10.08
N TYR A 155 0.95 -18.19 8.93
CA TYR A 155 2.08 -17.46 8.32
C TYR A 155 1.75 -16.00 8.01
N GLY A 156 0.53 -15.71 7.54
CA GLY A 156 0.10 -14.33 7.31
C GLY A 156 0.11 -13.48 8.57
N THR A 157 -0.37 -14.03 9.68
CA THR A 157 -0.36 -13.35 11.00
C THR A 157 1.07 -13.08 11.48
N GLU A 158 1.95 -14.05 11.33
CA GLU A 158 3.37 -13.95 11.72
C GLU A 158 4.11 -12.91 10.88
N ALA A 159 3.97 -12.97 9.55
CA ALA A 159 4.57 -12.00 8.63
C ALA A 159 4.03 -10.59 8.83
N PHE A 160 2.71 -10.45 8.96
CA PHE A 160 2.06 -9.17 9.20
C PHE A 160 2.56 -8.50 10.48
N ARG A 161 2.65 -9.28 11.58
CA ARG A 161 3.16 -8.77 12.86
C ARG A 161 4.60 -8.29 12.74
N ALA A 162 5.48 -9.07 12.12
CA ALA A 162 6.89 -8.69 11.93
C ALA A 162 7.05 -7.41 11.10
N ALA A 163 6.30 -7.29 10.00
CA ALA A 163 6.34 -6.08 9.17
C ALA A 163 5.77 -4.85 9.89
N ALA A 164 4.68 -5.02 10.67
CA ALA A 164 4.10 -3.94 11.46
C ALA A 164 5.07 -3.45 12.56
N GLU A 165 5.73 -4.35 13.27
CA GLU A 165 6.72 -4.04 14.30
C GLU A 165 7.95 -3.36 13.71
N TRP A 166 8.43 -3.81 12.56
CA TRP A 166 9.50 -3.12 11.86
C TRP A 166 9.10 -1.69 11.49
N GLY A 167 7.90 -1.48 10.96
CA GLY A 167 7.39 -0.15 10.64
C GLY A 167 7.34 0.77 11.86
N LEU A 168 6.80 0.28 12.98
CA LEU A 168 6.68 1.08 14.21
C LEU A 168 8.03 1.39 14.84
N TYR A 169 8.91 0.39 14.99
CA TYR A 169 10.11 0.52 15.84
C TYR A 169 11.41 0.80 15.06
N GLN A 170 11.48 0.49 13.76
CA GLN A 170 12.68 0.73 12.96
C GLN A 170 12.49 1.88 11.96
N VAL A 171 11.30 2.03 11.40
CA VAL A 171 10.95 3.19 10.57
C VAL A 171 10.52 4.38 11.42
N ASN A 172 10.16 4.16 12.69
CA ASN A 172 9.59 5.13 13.62
C ASN A 172 8.22 5.66 13.16
N LEU A 173 7.38 4.78 12.64
CA LEU A 173 6.00 5.12 12.39
C LEU A 173 5.25 5.33 13.71
N ASN A 174 4.37 6.33 13.76
CA ASN A 174 3.47 6.54 14.89
C ASN A 174 2.35 5.50 14.93
N ARG A 175 1.98 5.01 13.75
CA ARG A 175 0.91 4.02 13.59
C ARG A 175 1.08 3.22 12.30
N VAL A 176 0.62 1.98 12.35
CA VAL A 176 0.34 1.15 11.18
C VAL A 176 -1.16 0.93 11.13
N VAL A 177 -1.76 1.12 9.96
CA VAL A 177 -3.19 0.91 9.71
C VAL A 177 -3.39 -0.23 8.73
N ALA A 178 -4.54 -0.88 8.82
CA ALA A 178 -4.98 -1.87 7.85
C ALA A 178 -6.50 -1.87 7.74
N LYS A 179 -7.01 -2.36 6.63
CA LYS A 179 -8.44 -2.58 6.44
C LYS A 179 -8.69 -3.92 5.78
N CYS A 180 -9.84 -4.50 6.01
CA CYS A 180 -10.30 -5.66 5.26
C CYS A 180 -11.77 -5.51 4.90
N TYR A 181 -12.14 -6.07 3.76
CA TYR A 181 -13.55 -6.20 3.38
C TYR A 181 -14.32 -7.04 4.41
N ARG A 182 -15.59 -6.70 4.65
CA ARG A 182 -16.41 -7.37 5.66
C ARG A 182 -16.56 -8.86 5.39
N GLU A 183 -16.56 -9.26 4.12
CA GLU A 183 -16.65 -10.65 3.67
C GLU A 183 -15.33 -11.42 3.76
N ASN A 184 -14.20 -10.73 4.00
CA ASN A 184 -12.88 -11.35 4.10
C ASN A 184 -12.59 -11.81 5.53
N GLU A 185 -13.24 -12.91 5.96
CA GLU A 185 -13.07 -13.45 7.31
C GLU A 185 -11.62 -13.81 7.65
N ALA A 186 -10.86 -14.30 6.67
CA ALA A 186 -9.47 -14.69 6.89
C ALA A 186 -8.60 -13.47 7.26
N SER A 187 -8.76 -12.37 6.53
CA SER A 187 -8.09 -11.11 6.84
C SER A 187 -8.58 -10.53 8.17
N TYR A 188 -9.88 -10.57 8.45
CA TYR A 188 -10.42 -10.11 9.72
C TYR A 188 -9.79 -10.84 10.92
N LYS A 189 -9.69 -12.18 10.86
CA LYS A 189 -9.06 -13.00 11.91
C LYS A 189 -7.58 -12.64 12.08
N MET A 190 -6.85 -12.49 10.98
CA MET A 190 -5.43 -12.10 10.98
C MET A 190 -5.25 -10.72 11.61
N LEU A 191 -6.01 -9.72 11.16
CA LEU A 191 -5.90 -8.34 11.66
C LEU A 191 -6.30 -8.23 13.13
N SER A 192 -7.38 -8.90 13.55
CA SER A 192 -7.81 -8.93 14.96
C SER A 192 -6.76 -9.56 15.90
N ALA A 193 -5.92 -10.47 15.39
CA ALA A 193 -4.82 -11.06 16.16
C ALA A 193 -3.57 -10.15 16.27
N CYS A 194 -3.46 -9.12 15.41
CA CYS A 194 -2.28 -8.28 15.31
C CYS A 194 -2.51 -6.83 15.73
N MET A 195 -3.73 -6.33 15.63
CA MET A 195 -4.08 -4.92 15.72
C MET A 195 -5.38 -4.71 16.48
N ARG A 196 -5.60 -3.48 16.94
CA ARG A 196 -6.88 -3.04 17.50
C ARG A 196 -7.82 -2.60 16.38
N ARG A 197 -9.08 -3.01 16.44
CA ARG A 197 -10.11 -2.46 15.56
C ARG A 197 -10.35 -0.99 15.91
N SER A 198 -10.27 -0.12 14.89
CA SER A 198 -10.42 1.34 15.04
C SER A 198 -11.72 1.88 14.47
N GLY A 199 -12.43 1.10 13.64
CA GLY A 199 -13.71 1.51 13.06
C GLY A 199 -14.24 0.51 12.05
N GLU A 200 -15.36 0.87 11.43
CA GLU A 200 -15.98 0.18 10.30
C GLU A 200 -16.87 1.10 9.50
N ASP A 201 -17.13 0.73 8.25
CA ASP A 201 -18.20 1.28 7.42
C ASP A 201 -18.99 0.14 6.73
N GLU A 202 -19.76 0.44 5.70
CA GLU A 202 -20.57 -0.55 4.97
C GLU A 202 -19.71 -1.60 4.24
N THR A 203 -18.46 -1.27 3.91
CA THR A 203 -17.56 -2.08 3.09
C THR A 203 -16.43 -2.70 3.88
N PHE A 204 -15.85 -1.95 4.85
CA PHE A 204 -14.60 -2.32 5.50
C PHE A 204 -14.71 -2.37 7.02
N PHE A 205 -13.86 -3.21 7.62
CA PHE A 205 -13.36 -3.08 8.98
C PHE A 205 -12.00 -2.41 8.95
N TYR A 206 -11.78 -1.45 9.84
CA TYR A 206 -10.53 -0.70 9.99
C TYR A 206 -9.79 -1.12 11.25
N PHE A 207 -8.47 -1.24 11.13
CA PHE A 207 -7.59 -1.65 12.21
C PHE A 207 -6.39 -0.72 12.31
N GLU A 208 -5.85 -0.58 13.52
CA GLU A 208 -4.64 0.18 13.78
C GLU A 208 -3.77 -0.49 14.85
N LYS A 209 -2.46 -0.30 14.73
CA LYS A 209 -1.47 -0.60 15.76
C LYS A 209 -0.64 0.65 15.99
N LEU A 210 -0.56 1.09 17.23
CA LEU A 210 0.22 2.24 17.69
C LEU A 210 1.51 1.76 18.35
N VAL A 211 2.47 2.67 18.51
CA VAL A 211 3.68 2.43 19.30
C VAL A 211 3.34 2.16 20.77
#